data_49072d3f984667ce0d50cd8c5e4c2ea6
#
_entry.id   49072d3f984667ce0d50cd8c5e4c2ea6
#
_cell.length_a   1.000
_cell.length_b   1.000
_cell.length_c   1.000
_cell.angle_alpha   90.00
_cell.angle_beta   90.00
_cell.angle_gamma   90.00
#
_symmetry.space_group_name_H-M   'P 1'
#
loop_
_entity.id
_entity.type
_entity.pdbx_description
1 polymer ?
#
loop_
_entity_poly.entity_id
_entity_poly.type
_entity_poly.pdbx_seq_one_letter_code
_entity_poly.pdbx_strand_id
1 'polypeptide(L)'
;MYDSVKFICVEIINQNAERMSNKNSLFLLDAYALIYRGYYAFIKNPRINSKGLDTSAILGFMNSLFEIIRSQKPEYIGVAFDKGGSVSRSEMFTEYKSNRDKTPEPIIMAIPYIKNILSGMNIPVLEQEGFEADDIIGTVAKKAEKKNFKVFMVTPDKDFSQLVSDNIFLCKPARMGNGMEIWGTKEVNEKFEIDSPEQVIDFLGMMGDSVDNIPGLPGVGEKTAKKFLKEYGSLENLLSNSHLIPGKLGEKITNNKELGIISKELAKIILDVPIDYNLKDFKLPEPN
;
A
#
# COMPACT_ATOMS: atom_id res chain seq x y z
N MET A 1 37.06 4.90 14.65
CA MET A 1 35.71 5.48 14.50
C MET A 1 35.36 5.80 13.04
N TYR A 2 36.24 6.41 12.24
CA TYR A 2 36.02 6.69 10.81
C TYR A 2 35.87 5.44 9.93
N ASP A 3 36.67 4.40 10.20
CA ASP A 3 36.63 3.13 9.44
C ASP A 3 35.38 2.31 9.74
N SER A 4 34.86 2.36 10.96
CA SER A 4 33.61 1.64 11.32
C SER A 4 32.39 2.26 10.64
N VAL A 5 32.34 3.60 10.50
CA VAL A 5 31.24 4.28 9.79
C VAL A 5 31.30 4.00 8.29
N LYS A 6 32.51 3.95 7.72
CA LYS A 6 32.72 3.60 6.31
C LYS A 6 32.30 2.16 6.01
N PHE A 7 32.62 1.23 6.91
CA PHE A 7 32.21 -0.18 6.79
C PHE A 7 30.68 -0.33 6.85
N ILE A 8 30.02 0.34 7.81
CA ILE A 8 28.56 0.34 7.94
C ILE A 8 27.89 0.98 6.71
N CYS A 9 28.43 2.09 6.18
CA CYS A 9 27.91 2.71 4.96
C CYS A 9 28.06 1.81 3.73
N VAL A 10 29.20 1.12 3.58
CA VAL A 10 29.43 0.17 2.48
C VAL A 10 28.53 -1.05 2.62
N GLU A 11 28.32 -1.55 3.82
CA GLU A 11 27.44 -2.69 4.08
C GLU A 11 25.96 -2.33 3.81
N ILE A 12 25.51 -1.14 4.21
CA ILE A 12 24.17 -0.61 3.90
C ILE A 12 24.01 -0.40 2.38
N ILE A 13 25.03 0.14 1.71
CA ILE A 13 25.02 0.34 0.25
C ILE A 13 24.99 -1.02 -0.46
N ASN A 14 25.77 -1.99 -0.01
CA ASN A 14 25.80 -3.34 -0.60
C ASN A 14 24.49 -4.11 -0.31
N GLN A 15 23.94 -4.04 0.89
CA GLN A 15 22.62 -4.63 1.20
C GLN A 15 21.50 -3.98 0.39
N ASN A 16 21.54 -2.67 0.17
CA ASN A 16 20.60 -2.00 -0.72
C ASN A 16 20.84 -2.37 -2.19
N ALA A 17 22.07 -2.55 -2.63
CA ALA A 17 22.42 -3.00 -3.98
C ALA A 17 22.03 -4.48 -4.23
N GLU A 18 22.13 -5.35 -3.23
CA GLU A 18 21.64 -6.74 -3.30
C GLU A 18 20.11 -6.81 -3.30
N ARG A 19 19.44 -5.97 -2.52
CA ARG A 19 17.97 -5.80 -2.59
C ARG A 19 17.52 -5.31 -3.96
N MET A 20 18.36 -4.54 -4.65
CA MET A 20 18.11 -3.95 -5.96
C MET A 20 18.73 -4.75 -7.12
N SER A 21 19.06 -6.03 -6.94
CA SER A 21 19.32 -6.91 -8.07
C SER A 21 18.07 -6.93 -8.96
N ASN A 22 18.14 -6.29 -10.12
CA ASN A 22 17.00 -6.05 -11.02
C ASN A 22 16.43 -7.34 -11.64
N LYS A 23 17.13 -8.45 -11.50
CA LYS A 23 16.68 -9.73 -12.05
C LYS A 23 15.41 -10.22 -11.33
N ASN A 24 14.34 -10.42 -12.09
CA ASN A 24 13.01 -10.78 -11.60
C ASN A 24 12.40 -9.72 -10.64
N SER A 25 12.71 -8.42 -10.82
CA SER A 25 12.08 -7.34 -10.05
C SER A 25 10.75 -6.94 -10.69
N LEU A 26 9.65 -7.05 -9.93
CA LEU A 26 8.31 -6.64 -10.32
C LEU A 26 7.86 -5.42 -9.49
N PHE A 27 7.57 -4.32 -10.17
CA PHE A 27 6.99 -3.13 -9.55
C PHE A 27 5.49 -3.08 -9.81
N LEU A 28 4.70 -3.07 -8.75
CA LEU A 28 3.24 -2.95 -8.79
C LEU A 28 2.85 -1.58 -8.23
N LEU A 29 2.27 -0.75 -9.07
CA LEU A 29 1.95 0.62 -8.75
C LEU A 29 0.45 0.75 -8.41
N ASP A 30 0.17 1.39 -7.29
CA ASP A 30 -1.16 1.87 -6.94
C ASP A 30 -1.44 3.15 -7.74
N ALA A 31 -2.34 3.05 -8.71
CA ALA A 31 -2.61 4.15 -9.64
C ALA A 31 -3.19 5.36 -8.91
N TYR A 32 -4.25 5.15 -8.10
CA TYR A 32 -4.93 6.26 -7.45
C TYR A 32 -4.04 6.99 -6.46
N ALA A 33 -3.24 6.28 -5.68
CA ALA A 33 -2.30 6.90 -4.75
C ALA A 33 -1.31 7.82 -5.47
N LEU A 34 -0.80 7.41 -6.63
CA LEU A 34 0.13 8.21 -7.44
C LEU A 34 -0.57 9.36 -8.16
N ILE A 35 -1.80 9.15 -8.66
CA ILE A 35 -2.63 10.17 -9.34
C ILE A 35 -3.01 11.28 -8.35
N TYR A 36 -3.55 10.92 -7.18
CA TYR A 36 -3.89 11.88 -6.14
C TYR A 36 -2.67 12.67 -5.68
N ARG A 37 -1.55 12.00 -5.43
CA ARG A 37 -0.29 12.66 -5.10
C ARG A 37 0.12 13.66 -6.17
N GLY A 38 0.04 13.27 -7.44
CA GLY A 38 0.34 14.12 -8.58
C GLY A 38 -0.57 15.34 -8.67
N TYR A 39 -1.87 15.13 -8.54
CA TYR A 39 -2.87 16.18 -8.55
C TYR A 39 -2.63 17.22 -7.44
N TYR A 40 -2.48 16.78 -6.20
CA TYR A 40 -2.28 17.68 -5.07
C TYR A 40 -0.92 18.40 -5.09
N ALA A 41 0.09 17.86 -5.74
CA ALA A 41 1.36 18.56 -5.96
C ALA A 41 1.20 19.83 -6.80
N PHE A 42 0.20 19.85 -7.70
CA PHE A 42 -0.09 21.00 -8.57
C PHE A 42 -1.33 21.80 -8.17
N ILE A 43 -2.00 21.47 -7.07
CA ILE A 43 -3.29 22.08 -6.68
C ILE A 43 -3.25 23.62 -6.62
N LYS A 44 -2.09 24.20 -6.22
CA LYS A 44 -1.91 25.66 -6.14
C LYS A 44 -1.52 26.30 -7.48
N ASN A 45 -1.09 25.50 -8.45
CA ASN A 45 -0.68 25.97 -9.79
C ASN A 45 -1.00 24.89 -10.83
N PRO A 46 -2.30 24.71 -11.14
CA PRO A 46 -2.76 23.67 -12.06
C PRO A 46 -2.13 23.77 -13.46
N ARG A 47 -1.90 22.64 -14.08
CA ARG A 47 -1.31 22.53 -15.42
C ARG A 47 -2.41 22.41 -16.47
N ILE A 48 -2.94 23.56 -16.89
CA ILE A 48 -4.01 23.64 -17.88
C ILE A 48 -3.39 23.66 -19.29
N ASN A 49 -3.84 22.77 -20.16
CA ASN A 49 -3.41 22.78 -21.56
C ASN A 49 -4.14 23.83 -22.41
N SER A 50 -3.76 23.99 -23.67
CA SER A 50 -4.36 24.97 -24.61
C SER A 50 -5.84 24.72 -24.92
N LYS A 51 -6.39 23.55 -24.55
CA LYS A 51 -7.81 23.19 -24.70
C LYS A 51 -8.61 23.34 -23.40
N GLY A 52 -8.02 23.91 -22.34
CA GLY A 52 -8.67 24.10 -21.05
C GLY A 52 -8.70 22.85 -20.15
N LEU A 53 -8.08 21.75 -20.53
CA LEU A 53 -8.02 20.54 -19.72
C LEU A 53 -6.93 20.67 -18.64
N ASP A 54 -7.29 20.40 -17.39
CA ASP A 54 -6.33 20.25 -16.30
C ASP A 54 -5.57 18.91 -16.45
N THR A 55 -4.29 19.01 -16.76
CA THR A 55 -3.38 17.87 -16.95
C THR A 55 -2.50 17.58 -15.72
N SER A 56 -2.74 18.25 -14.60
CA SER A 56 -1.94 18.13 -13.37
C SER A 56 -1.81 16.70 -12.88
N ALA A 57 -2.92 15.97 -12.81
CA ALA A 57 -2.97 14.58 -12.38
C ALA A 57 -2.19 13.66 -13.33
N ILE A 58 -2.36 13.86 -14.65
CA ILE A 58 -1.64 13.12 -15.70
C ILE A 58 -0.14 13.35 -15.56
N LEU A 59 0.28 14.62 -15.51
CA LEU A 59 1.69 14.99 -15.41
C LEU A 59 2.32 14.45 -14.14
N GLY A 60 1.61 14.56 -13.00
CA GLY A 60 2.12 14.07 -11.72
C GLY A 60 2.29 12.56 -11.67
N PHE A 61 1.31 11.81 -12.22
CA PHE A 61 1.40 10.36 -12.34
C PHE A 61 2.58 9.97 -13.25
N MET A 62 2.67 10.58 -14.44
CA MET A 62 3.73 10.27 -15.40
C MET A 62 5.12 10.60 -14.86
N ASN A 63 5.29 11.71 -14.14
CA ASN A 63 6.54 12.03 -13.48
C ASN A 63 6.95 10.94 -12.46
N SER A 64 5.99 10.45 -11.68
CA SER A 64 6.23 9.36 -10.72
C SER A 64 6.61 8.06 -11.44
N LEU A 65 5.88 7.71 -12.50
CA LEU A 65 6.16 6.52 -13.31
C LEU A 65 7.56 6.58 -13.95
N PHE A 66 7.91 7.70 -14.59
CA PHE A 66 9.23 7.86 -15.21
C PHE A 66 10.36 7.89 -14.19
N GLU A 67 10.12 8.47 -13.00
CA GLU A 67 11.10 8.43 -11.92
C GLU A 67 11.37 6.99 -11.48
N ILE A 68 10.32 6.17 -11.32
CA ILE A 68 10.45 4.75 -10.99
C ILE A 68 11.24 4.01 -12.08
N ILE A 69 10.84 4.15 -13.34
CA ILE A 69 11.49 3.48 -14.46
C ILE A 69 12.97 3.84 -14.53
N ARG A 70 13.30 5.13 -14.35
CA ARG A 70 14.66 5.64 -14.49
C ARG A 70 15.55 5.31 -13.31
N SER A 71 15.03 5.46 -12.08
CA SER A 71 15.82 5.28 -10.85
C SER A 71 15.89 3.83 -10.40
N GLN A 72 14.78 3.09 -10.52
CA GLN A 72 14.67 1.71 -10.04
C GLN A 72 14.96 0.67 -11.14
N LYS A 73 14.83 1.05 -12.41
CA LYS A 73 15.05 0.18 -13.59
C LYS A 73 14.35 -1.17 -13.45
N PRO A 74 13.02 -1.19 -13.23
CA PRO A 74 12.27 -2.43 -13.05
C PRO A 74 12.38 -3.33 -14.28
N GLU A 75 12.53 -4.65 -14.08
CA GLU A 75 12.44 -5.61 -15.19
C GLU A 75 10.97 -5.84 -15.57
N TYR A 76 10.06 -5.81 -14.58
CA TYR A 76 8.63 -6.00 -14.75
C TYR A 76 7.88 -4.86 -14.03
N ILE A 77 6.80 -4.37 -14.65
CA ILE A 77 5.98 -3.29 -14.11
C ILE A 77 4.51 -3.50 -14.43
N GLY A 78 3.63 -3.19 -13.49
CA GLY A 78 2.18 -3.18 -13.69
C GLY A 78 1.53 -2.09 -12.84
N VAL A 79 0.36 -1.62 -13.27
CA VAL A 79 -0.37 -0.56 -12.60
C VAL A 79 -1.79 -1.02 -12.27
N ALA A 80 -2.14 -1.01 -10.99
CA ALA A 80 -3.46 -1.42 -10.52
C ALA A 80 -4.38 -0.20 -10.33
N PHE A 81 -5.62 -0.33 -10.79
CA PHE A 81 -6.69 0.65 -10.61
C PHE A 81 -7.85 0.05 -9.84
N ASP A 82 -8.46 0.85 -8.97
CA ASP A 82 -9.77 0.52 -8.41
C ASP A 82 -10.86 0.55 -9.48
N LYS A 83 -11.76 -0.42 -9.42
CA LYS A 83 -12.93 -0.49 -10.29
C LYS A 83 -14.20 -0.70 -9.47
N GLY A 84 -14.75 0.39 -8.95
CA GLY A 84 -16.02 0.37 -8.22
C GLY A 84 -15.92 0.06 -6.72
N GLY A 85 -14.72 -0.03 -6.15
CA GLY A 85 -14.51 -0.32 -4.72
C GLY A 85 -14.72 -1.78 -4.33
N SER A 86 -14.60 -2.09 -3.02
CA SER A 86 -14.79 -3.45 -2.49
C SER A 86 -16.26 -3.71 -2.18
N VAL A 87 -16.85 -4.66 -2.91
CA VAL A 87 -18.23 -5.10 -2.66
C VAL A 87 -18.32 -5.80 -1.30
N SER A 88 -17.41 -6.73 -1.03
CA SER A 88 -17.44 -7.53 0.21
C SER A 88 -17.27 -6.67 1.48
N ARG A 89 -16.38 -5.67 1.46
CA ARG A 89 -16.19 -4.76 2.60
C ARG A 89 -17.41 -3.86 2.82
N SER A 90 -18.04 -3.36 1.73
CA SER A 90 -19.25 -2.55 1.81
C SER A 90 -20.47 -3.34 2.31
N GLU A 91 -20.57 -4.62 1.97
CA GLU A 91 -21.60 -5.52 2.49
C GLU A 91 -21.36 -5.87 3.96
N MET A 92 -20.10 -6.06 4.37
CA MET A 92 -19.71 -6.35 5.76
C MET A 92 -19.93 -5.14 6.68
N PHE A 93 -19.63 -3.94 6.19
CA PHE A 93 -19.73 -2.71 6.94
C PHE A 93 -20.12 -1.55 6.03
N THR A 94 -21.41 -1.16 6.08
CA THR A 94 -22.02 -0.16 5.17
C THR A 94 -21.34 1.21 5.24
N GLU A 95 -20.71 1.54 6.38
CA GLU A 95 -20.02 2.80 6.59
C GLU A 95 -18.56 2.79 6.09
N TYR A 96 -18.08 1.65 5.58
CA TYR A 96 -16.73 1.55 5.02
C TYR A 96 -16.51 2.60 3.93
N LYS A 97 -15.47 3.42 4.09
CA LYS A 97 -15.09 4.53 3.20
C LYS A 97 -16.21 5.57 2.94
N SER A 98 -17.31 5.57 3.72
CA SER A 98 -18.43 6.50 3.53
C SER A 98 -18.10 7.97 3.81
N ASN A 99 -17.02 8.21 4.56
CA ASN A 99 -16.50 9.54 4.90
C ASN A 99 -15.54 10.11 3.84
N ARG A 100 -15.26 9.36 2.77
CA ARG A 100 -14.40 9.85 1.68
C ARG A 100 -15.13 10.88 0.82
N ASP A 101 -14.43 11.97 0.53
CA ASP A 101 -14.91 12.96 -0.42
C ASP A 101 -15.03 12.37 -1.83
N LYS A 102 -15.88 13.00 -2.64
CA LYS A 102 -15.98 12.64 -4.07
C LYS A 102 -14.64 12.90 -4.75
N THR A 103 -14.24 11.98 -5.62
CA THR A 103 -13.05 12.14 -6.44
C THR A 103 -13.12 13.45 -7.25
N PRO A 104 -12.11 14.33 -7.16
CA PRO A 104 -12.06 15.55 -7.95
C PRO A 104 -12.23 15.29 -9.44
N GLU A 105 -13.02 16.12 -10.12
CA GLU A 105 -13.29 15.98 -11.56
C GLU A 105 -12.00 15.90 -12.42
N PRO A 106 -10.94 16.71 -12.17
CA PRO A 106 -9.70 16.59 -12.93
C PRO A 106 -9.03 15.21 -12.81
N ILE A 107 -9.18 14.53 -11.68
CA ILE A 107 -8.69 13.16 -11.49
C ILE A 107 -9.52 12.19 -12.33
N ILE A 108 -10.86 12.29 -12.28
CA ILE A 108 -11.75 11.44 -13.09
C ILE A 108 -11.43 11.58 -14.56
N MET A 109 -11.24 12.80 -15.03
CA MET A 109 -10.88 13.10 -16.42
C MET A 109 -9.48 12.59 -16.80
N ALA A 110 -8.54 12.52 -15.86
CA ALA A 110 -7.17 12.06 -16.12
C ALA A 110 -7.07 10.53 -16.34
N ILE A 111 -7.94 9.73 -15.69
CA ILE A 111 -7.86 8.26 -15.71
C ILE A 111 -7.81 7.67 -17.12
N PRO A 112 -8.73 7.99 -18.04
CA PRO A 112 -8.69 7.43 -19.39
C PRO A 112 -7.42 7.82 -20.17
N TYR A 113 -6.92 9.03 -19.97
CA TYR A 113 -5.66 9.45 -20.61
C TYR A 113 -4.46 8.65 -20.06
N ILE A 114 -4.39 8.47 -18.74
CA ILE A 114 -3.33 7.68 -18.11
C ILE A 114 -3.37 6.23 -18.59
N LYS A 115 -4.55 5.61 -18.64
CA LYS A 115 -4.70 4.24 -19.16
C LYS A 115 -4.27 4.13 -20.63
N ASN A 116 -4.62 5.09 -21.46
CA ASN A 116 -4.19 5.14 -22.87
C ASN A 116 -2.66 5.29 -23.00
N ILE A 117 -2.03 6.11 -22.17
CA ILE A 117 -0.57 6.26 -22.17
C ILE A 117 0.10 4.95 -21.72
N LEU A 118 -0.38 4.33 -20.65
CA LEU A 118 0.13 3.02 -20.18
C LEU A 118 0.02 1.94 -21.25
N SER A 119 -1.13 1.89 -21.96
CA SER A 119 -1.33 1.00 -23.10
C SER A 119 -0.32 1.26 -24.22
N GLY A 120 -0.09 2.53 -24.58
CA GLY A 120 0.92 2.92 -25.58
C GLY A 120 2.36 2.59 -25.16
N MET A 121 2.62 2.48 -23.86
CA MET A 121 3.91 2.08 -23.29
C MET A 121 4.01 0.56 -23.10
N ASN A 122 3.00 -0.23 -23.44
CA ASN A 122 2.88 -1.66 -23.16
C ASN A 122 3.01 -1.99 -21.67
N ILE A 123 2.52 -1.10 -20.79
CA ILE A 123 2.46 -1.35 -19.33
C ILE A 123 1.07 -1.86 -19.00
N PRO A 124 0.94 -3.08 -18.42
CA PRO A 124 -0.35 -3.66 -18.07
C PRO A 124 -1.10 -2.83 -17.04
N VAL A 125 -2.38 -2.62 -17.32
CA VAL A 125 -3.37 -2.08 -16.38
C VAL A 125 -4.12 -3.23 -15.78
N LEU A 126 -4.11 -3.32 -14.46
CA LEU A 126 -4.80 -4.33 -13.66
C LEU A 126 -6.02 -3.70 -13.03
N GLU A 127 -7.19 -4.28 -13.27
CA GLU A 127 -8.45 -3.88 -12.61
C GLU A 127 -9.40 -5.06 -12.56
N GLN A 128 -10.13 -5.18 -11.46
CA GLN A 128 -11.12 -6.21 -11.25
C GLN A 128 -12.33 -5.60 -10.56
N GLU A 129 -13.51 -5.77 -11.14
CA GLU A 129 -14.76 -5.29 -10.54
C GLU A 129 -15.02 -5.96 -9.19
N GLY A 130 -15.44 -5.17 -8.20
CA GLY A 130 -15.73 -5.63 -6.84
C GLY A 130 -14.52 -5.76 -5.92
N PHE A 131 -13.32 -5.46 -6.40
CA PHE A 131 -12.06 -5.49 -5.65
C PHE A 131 -11.32 -4.14 -5.76
N GLU A 132 -10.57 -3.82 -4.74
CA GLU A 132 -9.72 -2.63 -4.69
C GLU A 132 -8.34 -2.90 -5.29
N ALA A 133 -7.62 -1.84 -5.65
CA ALA A 133 -6.25 -1.94 -6.16
C ALA A 133 -5.33 -2.69 -5.18
N ASP A 134 -5.56 -2.51 -3.86
CA ASP A 134 -4.82 -3.16 -2.79
C ASP A 134 -4.93 -4.69 -2.87
N ASP A 135 -6.14 -5.19 -3.10
CA ASP A 135 -6.42 -6.63 -3.22
C ASP A 135 -5.76 -7.21 -4.48
N ILE A 136 -5.82 -6.45 -5.57
CA ILE A 136 -5.20 -6.82 -6.85
C ILE A 136 -3.67 -6.89 -6.69
N ILE A 137 -3.06 -5.83 -6.14
CA ILE A 137 -1.62 -5.76 -5.91
C ILE A 137 -1.18 -6.88 -4.96
N GLY A 138 -1.90 -7.08 -3.85
CA GLY A 138 -1.61 -8.13 -2.88
C GLY A 138 -1.66 -9.53 -3.49
N THR A 139 -2.72 -9.79 -4.28
CA THR A 139 -2.88 -11.07 -4.99
C THR A 139 -1.74 -11.34 -5.96
N VAL A 140 -1.40 -10.35 -6.81
CA VAL A 140 -0.32 -10.47 -7.80
C VAL A 140 1.03 -10.60 -7.10
N ALA A 141 1.29 -9.80 -6.06
CA ALA A 141 2.52 -9.83 -5.29
C ALA A 141 2.78 -11.21 -4.67
N LYS A 142 1.79 -11.78 -3.97
CA LYS A 142 1.93 -13.11 -3.36
C LYS A 142 2.06 -14.24 -4.39
N LYS A 143 1.40 -14.13 -5.54
CA LYS A 143 1.56 -15.11 -6.64
C LYS A 143 2.93 -14.99 -7.33
N ALA A 144 3.47 -13.75 -7.47
CA ALA A 144 4.78 -13.50 -8.05
C ALA A 144 5.92 -13.95 -7.10
N GLU A 145 5.79 -13.69 -5.80
CA GLU A 145 6.72 -14.16 -4.77
C GLU A 145 6.94 -15.68 -4.85
N LYS A 146 5.86 -16.47 -5.00
CA LYS A 146 5.92 -17.94 -5.18
C LYS A 146 6.68 -18.37 -6.44
N LYS A 147 6.90 -17.45 -7.39
CA LYS A 147 7.70 -17.66 -8.61
C LYS A 147 9.08 -17.01 -8.53
N ASN A 148 9.55 -16.73 -7.31
CA ASN A 148 10.86 -16.14 -7.02
C ASN A 148 11.07 -14.72 -7.62
N PHE A 149 9.99 -13.92 -7.69
CA PHE A 149 10.12 -12.51 -7.97
C PHE A 149 10.40 -11.73 -6.69
N LYS A 150 11.20 -10.67 -6.80
CA LYS A 150 11.24 -9.59 -5.82
C LYS A 150 10.16 -8.57 -6.21
N VAL A 151 9.19 -8.36 -5.33
CA VAL A 151 8.04 -7.50 -5.60
C VAL A 151 8.15 -6.20 -4.82
N PHE A 152 7.94 -5.09 -5.50
CA PHE A 152 7.98 -3.74 -4.96
C PHE A 152 6.60 -3.11 -5.15
N MET A 153 5.84 -3.00 -4.06
CA MET A 153 4.51 -2.38 -4.05
C MET A 153 4.67 -0.87 -3.87
N VAL A 154 4.35 -0.11 -4.90
CA VAL A 154 4.57 1.35 -4.92
C VAL A 154 3.30 2.08 -4.50
N THR A 155 3.21 2.41 -3.23
CA THR A 155 2.10 3.14 -2.62
C THR A 155 2.57 3.81 -1.32
N PRO A 156 2.03 4.98 -0.93
CA PRO A 156 2.24 5.55 0.40
C PRO A 156 1.41 4.86 1.49
N ASP A 157 0.49 3.99 1.12
CA ASP A 157 -0.44 3.36 2.06
C ASP A 157 0.29 2.38 2.99
N LYS A 158 0.08 2.58 4.29
CA LYS A 158 0.68 1.77 5.35
C LYS A 158 0.09 0.36 5.44
N ASP A 159 -1.12 0.17 4.93
CA ASP A 159 -1.86 -1.09 5.08
C ASP A 159 -1.21 -2.22 4.28
N PHE A 160 -0.51 -1.87 3.19
CA PHE A 160 0.34 -2.80 2.44
C PHE A 160 1.51 -3.38 3.27
N SER A 161 1.84 -2.79 4.42
CA SER A 161 2.87 -3.33 5.31
C SER A 161 2.56 -4.75 5.76
N GLN A 162 1.27 -5.15 5.81
CA GLN A 162 0.83 -6.51 6.14
C GLN A 162 1.32 -7.59 5.15
N LEU A 163 1.70 -7.18 3.94
CA LEU A 163 2.12 -8.08 2.86
C LEU A 163 3.63 -8.25 2.75
N VAL A 164 4.38 -7.39 3.44
CA VAL A 164 5.85 -7.37 3.38
C VAL A 164 6.42 -8.71 3.85
N SER A 165 7.43 -9.17 3.13
CA SER A 165 8.15 -10.43 3.40
C SER A 165 9.61 -10.31 2.95
N ASP A 166 10.34 -11.42 2.91
CA ASP A 166 11.72 -11.44 2.41
C ASP A 166 11.83 -11.02 0.93
N ASN A 167 10.75 -11.21 0.15
CA ASN A 167 10.73 -10.89 -1.28
C ASN A 167 9.65 -9.86 -1.68
N ILE A 168 8.86 -9.38 -0.75
CA ILE A 168 7.85 -8.33 -1.00
C ILE A 168 8.19 -7.10 -0.16
N PHE A 169 8.35 -5.97 -0.83
CA PHE A 169 8.76 -4.70 -0.24
C PHE A 169 7.69 -3.63 -0.47
N LEU A 170 7.48 -2.78 0.52
CA LEU A 170 6.65 -1.58 0.37
C LEU A 170 7.54 -0.40 -0.03
N CYS A 171 7.21 0.24 -1.15
CA CYS A 171 7.94 1.37 -1.69
C CYS A 171 7.12 2.64 -1.58
N LYS A 172 7.55 3.55 -0.71
CA LYS A 172 6.88 4.83 -0.48
C LYS A 172 7.58 5.93 -1.25
N PRO A 173 6.88 6.63 -2.16
CA PRO A 173 7.43 7.83 -2.76
C PRO A 173 7.79 8.87 -1.69
N ALA A 174 8.99 9.44 -1.74
CA ALA A 174 9.44 10.43 -0.78
C ALA A 174 8.45 11.61 -0.69
N ARG A 175 8.20 12.12 0.52
CA ARG A 175 7.27 13.25 0.72
C ARG A 175 7.75 14.54 0.08
N MET A 176 9.06 14.77 0.11
CA MET A 176 9.71 15.93 -0.52
C MET A 176 10.93 15.45 -1.30
N GLY A 177 11.12 15.99 -2.51
CA GLY A 177 12.23 15.60 -3.39
C GLY A 177 11.98 14.34 -4.19
N ASN A 178 13.03 13.89 -4.88
CA ASN A 178 13.04 12.65 -5.65
C ASN A 178 13.54 11.51 -4.76
N GLY A 179 13.00 10.32 -4.96
CA GLY A 179 13.44 9.11 -4.28
C GLY A 179 12.29 8.26 -3.76
N MET A 180 12.67 7.10 -3.30
CA MET A 180 11.78 6.11 -2.69
C MET A 180 12.34 5.64 -1.36
N GLU A 181 11.47 5.49 -0.39
CA GLU A 181 11.74 4.80 0.86
C GLU A 181 11.26 3.35 0.71
N ILE A 182 12.17 2.39 0.84
CA ILE A 182 11.87 0.96 0.69
C ILE A 182 11.80 0.33 2.08
N TRP A 183 10.65 -0.23 2.40
CA TRP A 183 10.41 -0.94 3.65
C TRP A 183 10.37 -2.44 3.40
N GLY A 184 11.28 -3.16 4.06
CA GLY A 184 11.25 -4.60 4.25
C GLY A 184 10.71 -4.94 5.63
N THR A 185 10.84 -6.21 6.02
CA THR A 185 10.37 -6.73 7.31
C THR A 185 10.91 -5.93 8.50
N LYS A 186 12.18 -5.54 8.46
CA LYS A 186 12.81 -4.78 9.53
C LYS A 186 12.13 -3.41 9.72
N GLU A 187 11.98 -2.65 8.65
CA GLU A 187 11.40 -1.31 8.70
C GLU A 187 9.93 -1.34 9.15
N VAL A 188 9.17 -2.36 8.72
CA VAL A 188 7.79 -2.58 9.16
C VAL A 188 7.74 -2.92 10.65
N ASN A 189 8.53 -3.89 11.11
CA ASN A 189 8.56 -4.30 12.50
C ASN A 189 8.96 -3.15 13.44
N GLU A 190 9.97 -2.37 13.07
CA GLU A 190 10.39 -1.19 13.83
C GLU A 190 9.28 -0.12 13.87
N LYS A 191 8.61 0.14 12.76
CA LYS A 191 7.56 1.18 12.65
C LYS A 191 6.34 0.86 13.51
N PHE A 192 5.88 -0.38 13.46
CA PHE A 192 4.68 -0.82 14.16
C PHE A 192 4.98 -1.40 15.55
N GLU A 193 6.26 -1.61 15.90
CA GLU A 193 6.72 -2.26 17.15
C GLU A 193 6.13 -3.67 17.31
N ILE A 194 6.24 -4.46 16.24
CA ILE A 194 5.70 -5.82 16.10
C ILE A 194 6.82 -6.82 15.79
N ASP A 195 6.52 -8.11 15.95
CA ASP A 195 7.47 -9.18 15.68
C ASP A 195 7.46 -9.64 14.22
N SER A 196 6.32 -9.48 13.53
CA SER A 196 6.18 -9.85 12.11
C SER A 196 5.18 -8.95 11.37
N PRO A 197 5.37 -8.73 10.05
CA PRO A 197 4.48 -7.88 9.24
C PRO A 197 3.00 -8.31 9.25
N GLU A 198 2.72 -9.59 9.42
CA GLU A 198 1.35 -10.12 9.49
C GLU A 198 0.56 -9.50 10.66
N GLN A 199 1.23 -9.09 11.75
CA GLN A 199 0.58 -8.43 12.88
C GLN A 199 0.06 -7.01 12.57
N VAL A 200 0.40 -6.44 11.41
CA VAL A 200 -0.17 -5.16 10.97
C VAL A 200 -1.69 -5.25 10.86
N ILE A 201 -2.23 -6.40 10.46
CA ILE A 201 -3.69 -6.61 10.40
C ILE A 201 -4.31 -6.52 11.79
N ASP A 202 -3.67 -7.12 12.80
CA ASP A 202 -4.10 -7.04 14.20
C ASP A 202 -4.02 -5.61 14.73
N PHE A 203 -2.92 -4.91 14.41
CA PHE A 203 -2.73 -3.51 14.76
C PHE A 203 -3.86 -2.63 14.22
N LEU A 204 -4.20 -2.78 12.94
CA LEU A 204 -5.28 -2.04 12.30
C LEU A 204 -6.65 -2.45 12.85
N GLY A 205 -6.88 -3.72 13.10
CA GLY A 205 -8.11 -4.20 13.74
C GLY A 205 -8.33 -3.62 15.13
N MET A 206 -7.26 -3.42 15.91
CA MET A 206 -7.32 -2.78 17.22
C MET A 206 -7.51 -1.28 17.14
N MET A 207 -6.69 -0.60 16.30
CA MET A 207 -6.65 0.86 16.22
C MET A 207 -7.78 1.44 15.37
N GLY A 208 -8.21 0.70 14.35
CA GLY A 208 -9.05 1.21 13.28
C GLY A 208 -8.27 2.07 12.28
N ASP A 209 -8.98 2.57 11.26
CA ASP A 209 -8.47 3.55 10.32
C ASP A 209 -9.53 4.61 10.00
N SER A 210 -9.28 5.84 10.40
CA SER A 210 -10.21 6.95 10.17
C SER A 210 -10.32 7.36 8.71
N VAL A 211 -9.33 7.06 7.87
CA VAL A 211 -9.35 7.37 6.43
C VAL A 211 -10.34 6.46 5.72
N ASP A 212 -10.39 5.20 6.13
CA ASP A 212 -11.27 4.18 5.56
C ASP A 212 -12.53 3.94 6.38
N ASN A 213 -12.72 4.75 7.42
CA ASN A 213 -13.84 4.63 8.36
C ASN A 213 -13.91 3.24 9.02
N ILE A 214 -12.75 2.66 9.32
CA ILE A 214 -12.64 1.41 10.06
C ILE A 214 -12.67 1.73 11.55
N PRO A 215 -13.64 1.21 12.33
CA PRO A 215 -13.90 1.70 13.67
C PRO A 215 -12.83 1.36 14.71
N GLY A 216 -12.19 0.19 14.62
CA GLY A 216 -11.29 -0.31 15.64
C GLY A 216 -11.98 -0.61 16.98
N LEU A 217 -11.18 -0.84 18.01
CA LEU A 217 -11.66 -0.99 19.39
C LEU A 217 -11.81 0.38 20.07
N PRO A 218 -12.97 0.70 20.66
CA PRO A 218 -13.22 2.01 21.28
C PRO A 218 -12.22 2.37 22.38
N GLY A 219 -11.47 3.44 22.18
CA GLY A 219 -10.45 3.91 23.13
C GLY A 219 -9.05 3.32 22.92
N VAL A 220 -8.87 2.53 21.86
CA VAL A 220 -7.57 1.97 21.48
C VAL A 220 -7.01 2.81 20.31
N GLY A 221 -6.00 3.62 20.59
CA GLY A 221 -5.22 4.33 19.57
C GLY A 221 -3.87 3.66 19.34
N GLU A 222 -3.02 4.24 18.49
CA GLU A 222 -1.74 3.68 18.05
C GLU A 222 -0.87 3.15 19.22
N LYS A 223 -0.64 3.97 20.26
CA LYS A 223 0.20 3.58 21.41
C LYS A 223 -0.37 2.40 22.20
N THR A 224 -1.70 2.36 22.31
CA THR A 224 -2.38 1.28 23.06
C THR A 224 -2.38 0.00 22.22
N ALA A 225 -2.61 0.09 20.91
CA ALA A 225 -2.56 -1.06 20.00
C ALA A 225 -1.15 -1.71 20.02
N LYS A 226 -0.07 -0.91 19.90
CA LYS A 226 1.31 -1.40 20.04
C LYS A 226 1.56 -2.11 21.36
N LYS A 227 1.11 -1.51 22.48
CA LYS A 227 1.22 -2.14 23.80
C LYS A 227 0.50 -3.49 23.84
N PHE A 228 -0.73 -3.55 23.32
CA PHE A 228 -1.51 -4.76 23.33
C PHE A 228 -0.94 -5.85 22.43
N LEU A 229 -0.40 -5.50 21.27
CA LEU A 229 0.29 -6.47 20.41
C LEU A 229 1.51 -7.07 21.12
N LYS A 230 2.29 -6.24 21.80
CA LYS A 230 3.44 -6.71 22.57
C LYS A 230 3.05 -7.61 23.74
N GLU A 231 1.88 -7.37 24.37
CA GLU A 231 1.41 -8.13 25.53
C GLU A 231 0.64 -9.39 25.15
N TYR A 232 -0.22 -9.31 24.13
CA TYR A 232 -1.15 -10.39 23.73
C TYR A 232 -0.78 -11.06 22.39
N GLY A 233 0.05 -10.45 21.57
CA GLY A 233 0.52 -10.98 20.29
C GLY A 233 -0.50 -10.88 19.14
N SER A 234 -1.80 -10.93 19.41
CA SER A 234 -2.87 -10.83 18.40
C SER A 234 -4.14 -10.20 18.95
N LEU A 235 -5.02 -9.77 18.05
CA LEU A 235 -6.35 -9.27 18.42
C LEU A 235 -7.18 -10.34 19.13
N GLU A 236 -7.17 -11.57 18.64
CA GLU A 236 -7.95 -12.68 19.20
C GLU A 236 -7.54 -12.97 20.65
N ASN A 237 -6.23 -12.97 20.91
CA ASN A 237 -5.72 -13.16 22.27
C ASN A 237 -6.10 -11.98 23.18
N LEU A 238 -6.01 -10.75 22.69
CA LEU A 238 -6.49 -9.57 23.42
C LEU A 238 -7.96 -9.70 23.77
N LEU A 239 -8.81 -10.03 22.80
CA LEU A 239 -10.27 -10.14 22.98
C LEU A 239 -10.65 -11.26 23.97
N SER A 240 -9.92 -12.38 23.92
CA SER A 240 -10.12 -13.51 24.85
C SER A 240 -9.76 -13.14 26.29
N ASN A 241 -8.75 -12.28 26.48
CA ASN A 241 -8.26 -11.83 27.78
C ASN A 241 -8.75 -10.43 28.18
N SER A 242 -9.72 -9.86 27.43
CA SER A 242 -10.19 -8.48 27.66
C SER A 242 -10.72 -8.22 29.08
N HIS A 243 -11.22 -9.25 29.77
CA HIS A 243 -11.69 -9.20 31.13
C HIS A 243 -10.56 -8.95 32.15
N LEU A 244 -9.30 -9.19 31.81
CA LEU A 244 -8.12 -8.92 32.64
C LEU A 244 -7.63 -7.48 32.52
N ILE A 245 -8.12 -6.70 31.52
CA ILE A 245 -7.73 -5.30 31.33
C ILE A 245 -8.48 -4.45 32.34
N PRO A 246 -7.78 -3.72 33.24
CA PRO A 246 -8.43 -2.98 34.29
C PRO A 246 -9.16 -1.73 33.79
N GLY A 247 -10.24 -1.37 34.50
CA GLY A 247 -10.95 -0.12 34.33
C GLY A 247 -11.80 -0.03 33.06
N LYS A 248 -12.24 1.19 32.73
CA LYS A 248 -13.17 1.47 31.64
C LYS A 248 -12.71 1.01 30.26
N LEU A 249 -11.41 0.87 30.05
CA LEU A 249 -10.90 0.41 28.75
C LEU A 249 -11.19 -1.08 28.57
N GLY A 250 -10.97 -1.92 29.57
CA GLY A 250 -11.30 -3.34 29.51
C GLY A 250 -12.80 -3.58 29.30
N GLU A 251 -13.64 -2.81 30.00
CA GLU A 251 -15.10 -2.86 29.81
C GLU A 251 -15.50 -2.50 28.36
N LYS A 252 -14.91 -1.42 27.80
CA LYS A 252 -15.17 -1.02 26.42
C LYS A 252 -14.76 -2.10 25.43
N ILE A 253 -13.57 -2.69 25.58
CA ILE A 253 -13.09 -3.74 24.69
C ILE A 253 -13.98 -4.97 24.78
N THR A 254 -14.33 -5.39 26.01
CA THR A 254 -15.18 -6.56 26.27
C THR A 254 -16.57 -6.41 25.65
N ASN A 255 -17.13 -5.20 25.69
CA ASN A 255 -18.46 -4.90 25.14
C ASN A 255 -18.45 -4.66 23.62
N ASN A 256 -17.28 -4.52 22.98
CA ASN A 256 -17.16 -4.19 21.56
C ASN A 256 -16.22 -5.15 20.82
N LYS A 257 -16.15 -6.41 21.21
CA LYS A 257 -15.29 -7.43 20.58
C LYS A 257 -15.56 -7.58 19.09
N GLU A 258 -16.84 -7.54 18.70
CA GLU A 258 -17.27 -7.66 17.30
C GLU A 258 -16.72 -6.53 16.42
N LEU A 259 -16.64 -5.30 16.95
CA LEU A 259 -16.04 -4.19 16.20
C LEU A 259 -14.57 -4.42 15.90
N GLY A 260 -13.81 -5.00 16.84
CA GLY A 260 -12.41 -5.36 16.61
C GLY A 260 -12.26 -6.42 15.51
N ILE A 261 -13.11 -7.45 15.54
CA ILE A 261 -13.10 -8.52 14.54
C ILE A 261 -13.46 -7.98 13.15
N ILE A 262 -14.54 -7.21 13.04
CA ILE A 262 -14.95 -6.57 11.78
C ILE A 262 -13.84 -5.63 11.27
N SER A 263 -13.25 -4.84 12.15
CA SER A 263 -12.16 -3.92 11.77
C SER A 263 -10.94 -4.66 11.24
N LYS A 264 -10.58 -5.79 11.82
CA LYS A 264 -9.50 -6.66 11.34
C LYS A 264 -9.81 -7.20 9.94
N GLU A 265 -11.03 -7.69 9.71
CA GLU A 265 -11.43 -8.20 8.40
C GLU A 265 -11.52 -7.09 7.35
N LEU A 266 -11.97 -5.88 7.69
CA LEU A 266 -11.98 -4.72 6.80
C LEU A 266 -10.57 -4.27 6.39
N ALA A 267 -9.61 -4.31 7.32
CA ALA A 267 -8.22 -3.93 7.08
C ALA A 267 -7.42 -5.00 6.31
N LYS A 268 -7.93 -6.22 6.23
CA LYS A 268 -7.25 -7.33 5.59
C LYS A 268 -7.31 -7.22 4.07
N ILE A 269 -6.15 -7.28 3.43
CA ILE A 269 -6.02 -7.30 1.96
C ILE A 269 -6.39 -8.70 1.45
N ILE A 270 -7.28 -8.78 0.47
CA ILE A 270 -7.72 -10.03 -0.17
C ILE A 270 -6.63 -10.51 -1.13
N LEU A 271 -6.25 -11.80 -1.04
CA LEU A 271 -5.11 -12.36 -1.78
C LEU A 271 -5.50 -13.39 -2.85
N ASP A 272 -6.77 -13.54 -3.12
CA ASP A 272 -7.35 -14.53 -4.05
C ASP A 272 -8.27 -13.87 -5.09
N VAL A 273 -8.01 -12.61 -5.44
CA VAL A 273 -8.74 -11.89 -6.49
C VAL A 273 -8.75 -12.72 -7.79
N PRO A 274 -9.92 -12.92 -8.41
CA PRO A 274 -10.06 -13.68 -9.66
C PRO A 274 -9.64 -12.83 -10.87
N ILE A 275 -8.40 -12.32 -10.83
CA ILE A 275 -7.84 -11.53 -11.91
C ILE A 275 -7.02 -12.42 -12.86
N ASP A 276 -7.29 -12.27 -14.16
CA ASP A 276 -6.52 -12.92 -15.22
C ASP A 276 -5.33 -12.03 -15.62
N TYR A 277 -4.13 -12.59 -15.56
CA TYR A 277 -2.90 -11.93 -15.97
C TYR A 277 -1.78 -12.93 -16.25
N ASN A 278 -0.84 -12.55 -17.11
CA ASN A 278 0.38 -13.31 -17.32
C ASN A 278 1.58 -12.45 -16.88
N LEU A 279 2.42 -12.96 -15.97
CA LEU A 279 3.61 -12.24 -15.51
C LEU A 279 4.55 -11.83 -16.64
N LYS A 280 4.56 -12.53 -17.77
CA LYS A 280 5.37 -12.17 -18.94
C LYS A 280 4.95 -10.84 -19.56
N ASP A 281 3.67 -10.49 -19.44
CA ASP A 281 3.11 -9.27 -20.01
C ASP A 281 3.55 -8.02 -19.25
N PHE A 282 4.04 -8.20 -18.01
CA PHE A 282 4.58 -7.12 -17.19
C PHE A 282 6.01 -6.73 -17.57
N LYS A 283 6.68 -7.52 -18.44
CA LYS A 283 8.07 -7.25 -18.80
C LYS A 283 8.17 -5.91 -19.52
N LEU A 284 8.92 -4.99 -18.91
CA LEU A 284 9.13 -3.67 -19.51
C LEU A 284 10.00 -3.82 -20.78
N PRO A 285 9.54 -3.38 -21.94
CA PRO A 285 10.37 -3.42 -23.14
C PRO A 285 11.60 -2.54 -22.99
N GLU A 286 12.71 -2.96 -23.56
CA GLU A 286 13.88 -2.08 -23.65
C GLU A 286 13.51 -0.85 -24.51
N PRO A 287 13.90 0.36 -24.10
CA PRO A 287 13.65 1.55 -24.90
C PRO A 287 14.42 1.44 -26.22
N ASN A 288 13.70 1.67 -27.33
CA ASN A 288 14.28 1.74 -28.67
C ASN A 288 15.21 2.95 -28.82
#